data_7657167fb8da39f8396bd624ff94a730
#
_entry.id   7657167fb8da39f8396bd624ff94a730
#
_cell.length_a   1.000
_cell.length_b   1.000
_cell.length_c   1.000
_cell.angle_alpha   90.00
_cell.angle_beta   90.00
_cell.angle_gamma   90.00
#
_symmetry.space_group_name_H-M   'P 1'
#
loop_
_entity.id
_entity.type
_entity.pdbx_description
1 polymer ?
#
loop_
_entity_poly.entity_id
_entity_poly.type
_entity_poly.pdbx_seq_one_letter_code
_entity_poly.pdbx_strand_id
1 'polypeptide(L)'
;MQTAADWSPRGVVPEGEIEARLAAFQAALRDADIDAAVVVQPVDLYYLAGTTQNAHLVVPATREPVLLVRKTLERARAESPLERIEPLRSLRDLPGALVAAGVESGRLGLELDVLPAARYLDYVRRLPGYELTDCAGELRRLRAVKSAWELERIREAGAMLSGVADCLASVLREGMTEIELAADVEAWLRRQGHQGVLRMRAFDGEVHYGTIAAGPAAAESGGTDTPLVGLGPNPYVAKGASPRPIGRGEPVIVDLVGSSQGYMLSLIHI
;
A
#
# COMPACT_ATOMS: atom_id res chain seq x y z
N MET A 1 -8.26 14.82 15.98
CA MET A 1 -8.75 13.45 16.30
C MET A 1 -10.23 13.38 15.90
N GLN A 2 -10.55 12.56 14.89
CA GLN A 2 -11.94 12.35 14.48
C GLN A 2 -12.71 11.71 15.65
N THR A 3 -13.83 12.29 16.02
CA THR A 3 -14.67 11.72 17.10
C THR A 3 -15.39 10.48 16.56
N ALA A 4 -15.83 9.60 17.45
CA ALA A 4 -16.60 8.41 17.03
C ALA A 4 -17.90 8.78 16.28
N ALA A 5 -18.41 10.01 16.46
CA ALA A 5 -19.59 10.53 15.77
C ALA A 5 -19.30 10.94 14.32
N ASP A 6 -18.04 11.28 14.00
CA ASP A 6 -17.63 11.74 12.67
C ASP A 6 -17.04 10.60 11.82
N TRP A 7 -16.96 9.37 12.39
CA TRP A 7 -16.41 8.23 11.67
C TRP A 7 -17.36 7.77 10.55
N SER A 8 -16.84 7.79 9.33
CA SER A 8 -17.52 7.22 8.17
C SER A 8 -16.59 6.21 7.47
N PRO A 9 -17.06 4.99 7.17
CA PRO A 9 -16.30 4.03 6.38
C PRO A 9 -16.24 4.36 4.90
N ARG A 10 -16.87 5.48 4.49
CA ARG A 10 -17.04 5.84 3.07
C ARG A 10 -15.94 6.75 2.60
N GLY A 11 -15.58 6.58 1.32
CA GLY A 11 -14.81 7.46 0.43
C GLY A 11 -13.83 8.41 1.12
N VAL A 12 -12.64 7.92 1.45
CA VAL A 12 -11.61 8.73 2.10
C VAL A 12 -10.87 9.58 1.06
N VAL A 13 -10.69 9.05 -0.16
CA VAL A 13 -10.01 9.75 -1.25
C VAL A 13 -11.03 10.63 -1.97
N PRO A 14 -10.80 11.95 -2.10
CA PRO A 14 -11.70 12.84 -2.82
C PRO A 14 -11.90 12.40 -4.28
N GLU A 15 -13.11 12.61 -4.80
CA GLU A 15 -13.46 12.28 -6.19
C GLU A 15 -12.50 12.95 -7.17
N GLY A 16 -12.30 14.25 -7.08
CA GLY A 16 -11.40 14.99 -7.97
C GLY A 16 -9.94 14.53 -7.91
N GLU A 17 -9.50 13.93 -6.79
CA GLU A 17 -8.17 13.32 -6.69
C GLU A 17 -8.09 12.03 -7.52
N ILE A 18 -9.14 11.18 -7.46
CA ILE A 18 -9.24 9.96 -8.27
C ILE A 18 -9.34 10.31 -9.76
N GLU A 19 -10.15 11.28 -10.13
CA GLU A 19 -10.30 11.76 -11.52
C GLU A 19 -8.96 12.24 -12.08
N ALA A 20 -8.23 13.08 -11.34
CA ALA A 20 -6.92 13.58 -11.76
C ALA A 20 -5.89 12.46 -11.97
N ARG A 21 -5.86 11.47 -11.07
CA ARG A 21 -4.98 10.31 -11.18
C ARG A 21 -5.32 9.42 -12.36
N LEU A 22 -6.60 9.18 -12.60
CA LEU A 22 -7.05 8.39 -13.75
C LEU A 22 -6.72 9.10 -15.07
N ALA A 23 -6.98 10.41 -15.17
CA ALA A 23 -6.63 11.19 -16.35
C ALA A 23 -5.12 11.17 -16.65
N ALA A 24 -4.30 11.31 -15.61
CA ALA A 24 -2.84 11.23 -15.73
C ALA A 24 -2.37 9.81 -16.12
N PHE A 25 -2.99 8.76 -15.55
CA PHE A 25 -2.67 7.39 -15.93
C PHE A 25 -3.06 7.08 -17.37
N GLN A 26 -4.23 7.52 -17.80
CA GLN A 26 -4.67 7.40 -19.19
C GLN A 26 -3.75 8.12 -20.18
N ALA A 27 -3.22 9.30 -19.80
CA ALA A 27 -2.20 9.99 -20.60
C ALA A 27 -0.91 9.14 -20.69
N ALA A 28 -0.43 8.60 -19.58
CA ALA A 28 0.75 7.75 -19.56
C ALA A 28 0.58 6.45 -20.36
N LEU A 29 -0.62 5.86 -20.37
CA LEU A 29 -0.93 4.70 -21.21
C LEU A 29 -0.84 5.05 -22.72
N ARG A 30 -1.40 6.20 -23.11
CA ARG A 30 -1.30 6.67 -24.52
C ARG A 30 0.15 6.92 -24.94
N ASP A 31 0.93 7.56 -24.07
CA ASP A 31 2.35 7.85 -24.32
C ASP A 31 3.20 6.56 -24.45
N ALA A 32 2.76 5.48 -23.79
CA ALA A 32 3.38 4.16 -23.84
C ALA A 32 2.81 3.25 -24.97
N ASP A 33 1.87 3.75 -25.76
CA ASP A 33 1.15 2.98 -26.79
C ASP A 33 0.44 1.74 -26.20
N ILE A 34 -0.24 1.94 -25.06
CA ILE A 34 -1.04 0.93 -24.36
C ILE A 34 -2.52 1.32 -24.46
N ASP A 35 -3.35 0.45 -25.02
CA ASP A 35 -4.75 0.74 -25.28
C ASP A 35 -5.63 0.73 -24.04
N ALA A 36 -5.27 -0.10 -23.06
CA ALA A 36 -5.91 -0.15 -21.75
C ALA A 36 -5.00 -0.80 -20.71
N ALA A 37 -5.32 -0.63 -19.43
CA ALA A 37 -4.70 -1.37 -18.34
C ALA A 37 -5.72 -2.12 -17.50
N VAL A 38 -5.32 -3.27 -16.94
CA VAL A 38 -6.08 -4.00 -15.91
C VAL A 38 -5.27 -4.00 -14.63
N VAL A 39 -5.71 -3.18 -13.67
CA VAL A 39 -5.06 -3.02 -12.37
C VAL A 39 -5.75 -3.90 -11.34
N VAL A 40 -4.95 -4.67 -10.58
CA VAL A 40 -5.45 -5.63 -9.59
C VAL A 40 -4.72 -5.56 -8.25
N GLN A 41 -3.57 -4.92 -8.19
CA GLN A 41 -2.80 -4.77 -6.97
C GLN A 41 -3.50 -3.82 -6.00
N PRO A 42 -3.71 -4.20 -4.72
CA PRO A 42 -4.55 -3.43 -3.81
C PRO A 42 -4.10 -1.99 -3.54
N VAL A 43 -2.79 -1.70 -3.59
CA VAL A 43 -2.28 -0.33 -3.40
C VAL A 43 -2.62 0.54 -4.59
N ASP A 44 -2.48 0.00 -5.81
CA ASP A 44 -2.79 0.71 -7.05
C ASP A 44 -4.30 0.82 -7.27
N LEU A 45 -5.08 -0.18 -6.84
CA LEU A 45 -6.55 -0.07 -6.77
C LEU A 45 -6.99 1.06 -5.82
N TYR A 46 -6.38 1.16 -4.64
CA TYR A 46 -6.68 2.27 -3.74
C TYR A 46 -6.31 3.62 -4.35
N TYR A 47 -5.16 3.70 -5.01
CA TYR A 47 -4.66 4.90 -5.65
C TYR A 47 -5.58 5.41 -6.77
N LEU A 48 -6.06 4.50 -7.64
CA LEU A 48 -6.85 4.85 -8.84
C LEU A 48 -8.36 4.75 -8.63
N ALA A 49 -8.84 4.02 -7.62
CA ALA A 49 -10.27 3.76 -7.44
C ALA A 49 -10.77 4.02 -6.00
N GLY A 50 -9.91 4.42 -5.06
CA GLY A 50 -10.29 4.70 -3.67
C GLY A 50 -10.67 3.48 -2.84
N THR A 51 -10.56 2.27 -3.35
CA THR A 51 -10.92 1.03 -2.65
C THR A 51 -9.86 -0.05 -2.82
N THR A 52 -9.76 -0.96 -1.83
CA THR A 52 -8.90 -2.15 -1.88
C THR A 52 -9.70 -3.44 -2.01
N GLN A 53 -10.97 -3.36 -2.38
CA GLN A 53 -11.80 -4.55 -2.56
C GLN A 53 -11.24 -5.46 -3.66
N ASN A 54 -11.55 -6.76 -3.60
CA ASN A 54 -11.08 -7.71 -4.62
C ASN A 54 -11.75 -7.39 -5.96
N ALA A 55 -11.05 -6.69 -6.82
CA ALA A 55 -11.56 -6.16 -8.06
C ALA A 55 -10.50 -6.17 -9.18
N HIS A 56 -10.94 -5.89 -10.39
CA HIS A 56 -10.14 -5.55 -11.56
C HIS A 56 -10.57 -4.16 -12.01
N LEU A 57 -9.70 -3.18 -11.91
CA LEU A 57 -9.95 -1.87 -12.51
C LEU A 57 -9.47 -1.89 -13.95
N VAL A 58 -10.41 -1.80 -14.88
CA VAL A 58 -10.10 -1.62 -16.31
C VAL A 58 -10.03 -0.12 -16.59
N VAL A 59 -8.89 0.34 -17.05
CA VAL A 59 -8.64 1.73 -17.43
C VAL A 59 -8.34 1.80 -18.92
N PRO A 60 -9.34 2.03 -19.79
CA PRO A 60 -9.10 2.30 -21.20
C PRO A 60 -8.35 3.63 -21.37
N ALA A 61 -7.41 3.72 -22.30
CA ALA A 61 -6.61 4.92 -22.52
C ALA A 61 -7.45 6.16 -22.90
N THR A 62 -8.66 5.96 -23.45
CA THR A 62 -9.51 7.05 -24.00
C THR A 62 -10.98 6.99 -23.58
N ARG A 63 -11.37 6.06 -22.71
CA ARG A 63 -12.77 5.89 -22.27
C ARG A 63 -12.85 5.86 -20.76
N GLU A 64 -14.07 5.86 -20.21
CA GLU A 64 -14.32 5.77 -18.78
C GLU A 64 -13.81 4.46 -18.19
N PRO A 65 -13.13 4.51 -17.04
CA PRO A 65 -12.73 3.32 -16.30
C PRO A 65 -13.93 2.54 -15.77
N VAL A 66 -13.76 1.23 -15.59
CA VAL A 66 -14.75 0.39 -14.92
C VAL A 66 -14.10 -0.47 -13.84
N LEU A 67 -14.67 -0.44 -12.64
CA LEU A 67 -14.25 -1.27 -11.52
C LEU A 67 -15.09 -2.55 -11.49
N LEU A 68 -14.46 -3.67 -11.82
CA LEU A 68 -15.08 -5.00 -11.89
C LEU A 68 -14.85 -5.73 -10.57
N VAL A 69 -15.86 -5.74 -9.69
CA VAL A 69 -15.75 -6.21 -8.31
C VAL A 69 -16.10 -7.70 -8.19
N ARG A 70 -15.20 -8.50 -7.61
CA ARG A 70 -15.41 -9.92 -7.39
C ARG A 70 -16.18 -10.27 -6.12
N LYS A 71 -16.01 -9.44 -5.07
CA LYS A 71 -16.69 -9.63 -3.78
C LYS A 71 -17.02 -8.29 -3.18
N THR A 72 -18.07 -8.26 -2.36
CA THR A 72 -18.44 -7.05 -1.59
C THR A 72 -18.70 -5.82 -2.46
N LEU A 73 -19.53 -5.99 -3.50
CA LEU A 73 -19.88 -4.95 -4.47
C LEU A 73 -20.40 -3.66 -3.79
N GLU A 74 -21.31 -3.81 -2.81
CA GLU A 74 -21.89 -2.66 -2.10
C GLU A 74 -20.85 -1.87 -1.30
N ARG A 75 -19.85 -2.57 -0.75
CA ARG A 75 -18.75 -1.91 -0.08
C ARG A 75 -17.85 -1.14 -1.06
N ALA A 76 -17.54 -1.72 -2.21
CA ALA A 76 -16.78 -1.02 -3.25
C ALA A 76 -17.50 0.24 -3.73
N ARG A 77 -18.83 0.18 -3.91
CA ARG A 77 -19.66 1.34 -4.26
C ARG A 77 -19.70 2.43 -3.18
N ALA A 78 -19.58 2.03 -1.91
CA ALA A 78 -19.54 2.97 -0.79
C ALA A 78 -18.15 3.63 -0.62
N GLU A 79 -17.08 2.97 -1.07
CA GLU A 79 -15.69 3.43 -0.90
C GLU A 79 -15.17 4.22 -2.13
N SER A 80 -15.58 3.81 -3.34
CA SER A 80 -15.07 4.35 -4.60
C SER A 80 -16.01 5.39 -5.22
N PRO A 81 -15.49 6.53 -5.71
CA PRO A 81 -16.29 7.54 -6.39
C PRO A 81 -16.54 7.20 -7.87
N LEU A 82 -16.01 6.09 -8.40
CA LEU A 82 -16.21 5.73 -9.80
C LEU A 82 -17.68 5.50 -10.14
N GLU A 83 -18.13 6.01 -11.28
CA GLU A 83 -19.51 5.82 -11.75
C GLU A 83 -19.79 4.38 -12.17
N ARG A 84 -18.82 3.73 -12.84
CA ARG A 84 -18.97 2.37 -13.34
C ARG A 84 -18.35 1.34 -12.39
N ILE A 85 -19.18 0.78 -11.51
CA ILE A 85 -18.79 -0.29 -10.58
C ILE A 85 -19.72 -1.49 -10.81
N GLU A 86 -19.18 -2.54 -11.38
CA GLU A 86 -19.92 -3.68 -11.89
C GLU A 86 -19.45 -5.00 -11.24
N PRO A 87 -20.29 -6.02 -11.10
CA PRO A 87 -19.88 -7.32 -10.57
C PRO A 87 -19.06 -8.10 -11.59
N LEU A 88 -17.95 -8.70 -11.16
CA LEU A 88 -17.20 -9.71 -11.92
C LEU A 88 -17.38 -11.07 -11.24
N ARG A 89 -18.30 -11.90 -11.70
CA ARG A 89 -18.60 -13.22 -11.09
C ARG A 89 -17.47 -14.21 -11.28
N SER A 90 -16.81 -14.17 -12.44
CA SER A 90 -15.73 -15.06 -12.82
C SER A 90 -14.69 -14.35 -13.68
N LEU A 91 -13.44 -14.79 -13.66
CA LEU A 91 -12.43 -14.34 -14.62
C LEU A 91 -12.75 -14.76 -16.06
N ARG A 92 -13.69 -15.71 -16.26
CA ARG A 92 -14.21 -16.07 -17.60
C ARG A 92 -15.02 -14.93 -18.23
N ASP A 93 -15.54 -14.02 -17.40
CA ASP A 93 -16.35 -12.90 -17.84
C ASP A 93 -15.48 -11.67 -18.21
N LEU A 94 -14.19 -11.70 -17.86
CA LEU A 94 -13.28 -10.57 -18.09
C LEU A 94 -13.16 -10.17 -19.58
N PRO A 95 -13.05 -11.10 -20.56
CA PRO A 95 -13.01 -10.70 -21.98
C PRO A 95 -14.26 -9.91 -22.40
N GLY A 96 -15.44 -10.37 -22.01
CA GLY A 96 -16.70 -9.65 -22.29
C GLY A 96 -16.78 -8.29 -21.59
N ALA A 97 -16.25 -8.18 -20.38
CA ALA A 97 -16.20 -6.93 -19.64
C ALA A 97 -15.22 -5.91 -20.29
N LEU A 98 -14.09 -6.37 -20.83
CA LEU A 98 -13.17 -5.53 -21.62
C LEU A 98 -13.84 -4.98 -22.87
N VAL A 99 -14.54 -5.83 -23.63
CA VAL A 99 -15.32 -5.39 -24.80
C VAL A 99 -16.40 -4.39 -24.40
N ALA A 100 -17.13 -4.62 -23.32
CA ALA A 100 -18.13 -3.69 -22.78
C ALA A 100 -17.53 -2.35 -22.29
N ALA A 101 -16.25 -2.36 -21.89
CA ALA A 101 -15.48 -1.14 -21.60
C ALA A 101 -14.92 -0.47 -22.87
N GLY A 102 -15.18 -1.05 -24.04
CA GLY A 102 -14.72 -0.54 -25.33
C GLY A 102 -13.28 -0.88 -25.68
N VAL A 103 -12.76 -1.94 -25.09
CA VAL A 103 -11.41 -2.50 -25.35
C VAL A 103 -11.61 -3.88 -26.00
N GLU A 104 -11.64 -3.93 -27.33
CA GLU A 104 -11.93 -5.17 -28.07
C GLU A 104 -10.68 -5.99 -28.40
N SER A 105 -9.54 -5.32 -28.52
CA SER A 105 -8.22 -5.89 -28.82
C SER A 105 -7.13 -4.84 -28.51
N GLY A 106 -5.87 -5.16 -28.77
CA GLY A 106 -4.75 -4.25 -28.66
C GLY A 106 -3.81 -4.59 -27.49
N ARG A 107 -2.99 -3.60 -27.09
CA ARG A 107 -2.01 -3.75 -26.02
C ARG A 107 -2.67 -3.49 -24.67
N LEU A 108 -2.66 -4.51 -23.83
CA LEU A 108 -3.28 -4.50 -22.50
C LEU A 108 -2.20 -4.50 -21.41
N GLY A 109 -2.09 -3.39 -20.69
CA GLY A 109 -1.14 -3.21 -19.60
C GLY A 109 -1.56 -4.00 -18.36
N LEU A 110 -0.60 -4.66 -17.73
CA LEU A 110 -0.70 -5.37 -16.46
C LEU A 110 0.44 -4.95 -15.53
N GLU A 111 0.28 -5.16 -14.24
CA GLU A 111 1.29 -4.86 -13.22
C GLU A 111 2.26 -6.05 -13.07
N LEU A 112 3.13 -6.26 -14.09
CA LEU A 112 3.95 -7.47 -14.19
C LEU A 112 5.03 -7.59 -13.11
N ASP A 113 5.41 -6.49 -12.47
CA ASP A 113 6.36 -6.45 -11.36
C ASP A 113 5.81 -7.03 -10.04
N VAL A 114 4.49 -7.15 -9.92
CA VAL A 114 3.81 -7.67 -8.70
C VAL A 114 2.76 -8.73 -8.99
N LEU A 115 2.46 -8.98 -10.25
CA LEU A 115 1.46 -9.97 -10.63
C LEU A 115 2.05 -11.39 -10.54
N PRO A 116 1.45 -12.32 -9.76
CA PRO A 116 1.91 -13.70 -9.73
C PRO A 116 1.91 -14.33 -11.14
N ALA A 117 2.97 -15.05 -11.50
CA ALA A 117 3.10 -15.68 -12.81
C ALA A 117 1.89 -16.57 -13.18
N ALA A 118 1.33 -17.31 -12.22
CA ALA A 118 0.14 -18.12 -12.45
C ALA A 118 -1.08 -17.27 -12.86
N ARG A 119 -1.20 -16.05 -12.33
CA ARG A 119 -2.25 -15.11 -12.71
C ARG A 119 -2.01 -14.56 -14.12
N TYR A 120 -0.79 -14.19 -14.45
CA TYR A 120 -0.40 -13.77 -15.78
C TYR A 120 -0.71 -14.84 -16.83
N LEU A 121 -0.29 -16.09 -16.60
CA LEU A 121 -0.59 -17.21 -17.50
C LEU A 121 -2.10 -17.50 -17.65
N ASP A 122 -2.89 -17.22 -16.62
CA ASP A 122 -4.35 -17.32 -16.72
C ASP A 122 -4.94 -16.21 -17.61
N TYR A 123 -4.41 -14.99 -17.54
CA TYR A 123 -4.79 -13.90 -18.45
C TYR A 123 -4.39 -14.21 -19.90
N VAL A 124 -3.16 -14.70 -20.14
CA VAL A 124 -2.72 -15.11 -21.50
C VAL A 124 -3.72 -16.09 -22.12
N ARG A 125 -4.18 -17.10 -21.37
CA ARG A 125 -5.14 -18.08 -21.88
C ARG A 125 -6.54 -17.50 -22.14
N ARG A 126 -6.96 -16.50 -21.37
CA ARG A 126 -8.32 -15.92 -21.45
C ARG A 126 -8.44 -14.76 -22.41
N LEU A 127 -7.35 -14.11 -22.72
CA LEU A 127 -7.27 -12.88 -23.50
C LEU A 127 -6.41 -13.05 -24.77
N PRO A 128 -6.67 -14.10 -25.60
CA PRO A 128 -5.82 -14.39 -26.75
C PRO A 128 -5.83 -13.31 -27.83
N GLY A 129 -6.79 -12.36 -27.77
CA GLY A 129 -6.89 -11.22 -28.69
C GLY A 129 -6.11 -9.99 -28.24
N TYR A 130 -5.38 -10.07 -27.12
CA TYR A 130 -4.65 -8.93 -26.56
C TYR A 130 -3.14 -9.23 -26.49
N GLU A 131 -2.34 -8.21 -26.77
CA GLU A 131 -0.92 -8.21 -26.47
C GLU A 131 -0.73 -7.75 -25.00
N LEU A 132 -0.40 -8.69 -24.10
CA LEU A 132 -0.20 -8.37 -22.70
C LEU A 132 1.19 -7.75 -22.48
N THR A 133 1.22 -6.54 -21.92
CA THR A 133 2.46 -5.77 -21.69
C THR A 133 2.55 -5.28 -20.24
N ASP A 134 3.72 -4.81 -19.82
CA ASP A 134 3.90 -4.22 -18.49
C ASP A 134 3.48 -2.75 -18.48
N CYS A 135 2.73 -2.32 -17.47
CA CYS A 135 2.42 -0.91 -17.18
C CYS A 135 2.82 -0.47 -15.76
N ALA A 136 3.61 -1.28 -15.07
CA ALA A 136 4.05 -0.98 -13.71
C ALA A 136 4.93 0.27 -13.64
N GLY A 137 5.72 0.52 -14.69
CA GLY A 137 6.56 1.72 -14.82
C GLY A 137 5.75 3.01 -14.82
N GLU A 138 4.64 3.03 -15.56
CA GLU A 138 3.70 4.15 -15.65
C GLU A 138 3.07 4.46 -14.29
N LEU A 139 2.56 3.44 -13.61
CA LEU A 139 2.00 3.57 -12.26
C LEU A 139 3.02 4.07 -11.24
N ARG A 140 4.25 3.57 -11.26
CA ARG A 140 5.30 4.03 -10.35
C ARG A 140 5.68 5.48 -10.59
N ARG A 141 5.83 5.91 -11.86
CA ARG A 141 6.12 7.32 -12.20
C ARG A 141 5.00 8.24 -11.74
N LEU A 142 3.75 7.85 -11.96
CA LEU A 142 2.60 8.61 -11.51
C LEU A 142 2.58 8.82 -10.00
N ARG A 143 2.86 7.77 -9.24
CA ARG A 143 2.90 7.81 -7.77
C ARG A 143 4.17 8.46 -7.20
N ALA A 144 5.21 8.67 -8.00
CA ALA A 144 6.46 9.29 -7.54
C ALA A 144 6.28 10.76 -7.15
N VAL A 145 5.44 11.50 -7.88
CA VAL A 145 5.11 12.89 -7.57
C VAL A 145 3.78 12.95 -6.83
N LYS A 146 3.81 13.45 -5.59
CA LYS A 146 2.64 13.47 -4.70
C LYS A 146 1.80 14.72 -4.92
N SER A 147 0.48 14.55 -4.92
CA SER A 147 -0.47 15.67 -4.91
C SER A 147 -0.46 16.42 -3.56
N ALA A 148 -1.12 17.56 -3.50
CA ALA A 148 -1.29 18.30 -2.25
C ALA A 148 -2.06 17.49 -1.20
N TRP A 149 -3.07 16.71 -1.61
CA TRP A 149 -3.83 15.83 -0.73
C TRP A 149 -2.96 14.69 -0.18
N GLU A 150 -2.14 14.05 -1.01
CA GLU A 150 -1.21 13.01 -0.59
C GLU A 150 -0.16 13.54 0.40
N LEU A 151 0.39 14.73 0.14
CA LEU A 151 1.35 15.38 1.04
C LEU A 151 0.74 15.64 2.42
N GLU A 152 -0.55 15.99 2.49
CA GLU A 152 -1.23 16.16 3.78
C GLU A 152 -1.35 14.84 4.55
N ARG A 153 -1.68 13.74 3.86
CA ARG A 153 -1.69 12.40 4.51
C ARG A 153 -0.31 11.98 4.99
N ILE A 154 0.73 12.30 4.23
CA ILE A 154 2.12 12.04 4.63
C ILE A 154 2.51 12.92 5.84
N ARG A 155 2.08 14.19 5.90
CA ARG A 155 2.29 15.05 7.08
C ARG A 155 1.58 14.52 8.32
N GLU A 156 0.35 14.02 8.19
CA GLU A 156 -0.37 13.36 9.29
C GLU A 156 0.39 12.12 9.80
N ALA A 157 0.91 11.30 8.88
CA ALA A 157 1.75 10.16 9.23
C ALA A 157 3.03 10.59 9.98
N GLY A 158 3.66 11.69 9.53
CA GLY A 158 4.83 12.29 10.21
C GLY A 158 4.51 12.86 11.58
N ALA A 159 3.38 13.56 11.71
CA ALA A 159 2.94 14.12 12.99
C ALA A 159 2.71 13.03 14.05
N MET A 160 2.24 11.84 13.64
CA MET A 160 2.11 10.69 14.54
C MET A 160 3.46 10.27 15.13
N LEU A 161 4.55 10.40 14.38
CA LEU A 161 5.89 10.02 14.85
C LEU A 161 6.54 11.06 15.76
N SER A 162 6.08 12.31 15.74
CA SER A 162 6.70 13.38 16.53
C SER A 162 6.67 13.15 18.05
N GLY A 163 5.69 12.41 18.56
CA GLY A 163 5.57 12.06 19.97
C GLY A 163 6.30 10.77 20.40
N VAL A 164 6.96 10.09 19.48
CA VAL A 164 7.64 8.81 19.80
C VAL A 164 8.76 8.98 20.79
N ALA A 165 9.53 10.05 20.71
CA ALA A 165 10.63 10.31 21.64
C ALA A 165 10.14 10.45 23.10
N ASP A 166 9.05 11.19 23.31
CA ASP A 166 8.44 11.35 24.63
C ASP A 166 7.84 10.01 25.13
N CYS A 167 7.23 9.26 24.25
CA CYS A 167 6.74 7.91 24.56
C CYS A 167 7.91 7.03 25.04
N LEU A 168 9.00 6.95 24.28
CA LEU A 168 10.18 6.18 24.64
C LEU A 168 10.76 6.59 25.99
N ALA A 169 10.91 7.89 26.24
CA ALA A 169 11.41 8.41 27.52
C ALA A 169 10.52 8.00 28.71
N SER A 170 9.22 7.78 28.46
CA SER A 170 8.27 7.38 29.52
C SER A 170 8.21 5.89 29.79
N VAL A 171 8.53 5.05 28.79
CA VAL A 171 8.34 3.58 28.89
C VAL A 171 9.65 2.80 28.98
N LEU A 172 10.76 3.33 28.45
CA LEU A 172 12.06 2.64 28.44
C LEU A 172 12.61 2.42 29.85
N ARG A 173 12.93 1.18 30.18
CA ARG A 173 13.51 0.76 31.47
C ARG A 173 14.66 -0.21 31.26
N GLU A 174 15.70 -0.11 32.09
CA GLU A 174 16.79 -1.09 32.13
C GLU A 174 16.22 -2.49 32.41
N GLY A 175 16.69 -3.48 31.70
CA GLY A 175 16.31 -4.88 31.82
C GLY A 175 15.01 -5.30 31.13
N MET A 176 14.21 -4.35 30.61
CA MET A 176 13.09 -4.73 29.73
C MET A 176 13.62 -5.29 28.42
N THR A 177 12.88 -6.18 27.79
CA THR A 177 13.25 -6.72 26.48
C THR A 177 12.92 -5.75 25.35
N GLU A 178 13.60 -5.87 24.21
CA GLU A 178 13.28 -5.08 23.02
C GLU A 178 11.81 -5.28 22.58
N ILE A 179 11.27 -6.52 22.70
CA ILE A 179 9.86 -6.82 22.40
C ILE A 179 8.90 -6.10 23.35
N GLU A 180 9.20 -6.02 24.65
CA GLU A 180 8.37 -5.26 25.60
C GLU A 180 8.37 -3.77 25.25
N LEU A 181 9.53 -3.20 24.91
CA LEU A 181 9.61 -1.81 24.45
C LEU A 181 8.82 -1.59 23.15
N ALA A 182 8.97 -2.49 22.19
CA ALA A 182 8.22 -2.43 20.92
C ALA A 182 6.72 -2.49 21.17
N ALA A 183 6.25 -3.39 22.04
CA ALA A 183 4.83 -3.51 22.39
C ALA A 183 4.26 -2.24 23.02
N ASP A 184 4.99 -1.58 23.94
CA ASP A 184 4.57 -0.33 24.56
C ASP A 184 4.46 0.80 23.54
N VAL A 185 5.46 0.93 22.64
CA VAL A 185 5.49 1.95 21.59
C VAL A 185 4.42 1.70 20.52
N GLU A 186 4.25 0.46 20.08
CA GLU A 186 3.21 0.06 19.11
C GLU A 186 1.81 0.31 19.67
N ALA A 187 1.59 -0.01 20.94
CA ALA A 187 0.33 0.28 21.62
C ALA A 187 0.07 1.79 21.70
N TRP A 188 1.10 2.60 21.94
CA TRP A 188 1.00 4.05 21.92
C TRP A 188 0.64 4.56 20.52
N LEU A 189 1.38 4.14 19.48
CA LEU A 189 1.10 4.49 18.07
C LEU A 189 -0.33 4.13 17.68
N ARG A 190 -0.80 2.94 18.10
CA ARG A 190 -2.16 2.49 17.82
C ARG A 190 -3.22 3.42 18.43
N ARG A 191 -2.98 3.92 19.64
CA ARG A 191 -3.85 4.93 20.30
C ARG A 191 -3.82 6.29 19.60
N GLN A 192 -2.73 6.61 18.88
CA GLN A 192 -2.64 7.82 18.02
C GLN A 192 -3.37 7.64 16.68
N GLY A 193 -3.93 6.47 16.38
CA GLY A 193 -4.65 6.19 15.14
C GLY A 193 -3.86 5.44 14.08
N HIS A 194 -2.67 4.93 14.40
CA HIS A 194 -1.90 4.11 13.46
C HIS A 194 -2.71 2.92 12.96
N GLN A 195 -2.68 2.66 11.64
CA GLN A 195 -3.51 1.65 10.97
C GLN A 195 -3.19 0.21 11.40
N GLY A 196 -1.97 -0.05 11.89
CA GLY A 196 -1.47 -1.36 12.30
C GLY A 196 -0.97 -2.21 11.15
N VAL A 197 -1.51 -2.04 9.96
CA VAL A 197 -1.09 -2.75 8.75
C VAL A 197 -0.49 -1.76 7.77
N LEU A 198 0.75 -2.02 7.35
CA LEU A 198 1.45 -1.25 6.34
C LEU A 198 1.51 -2.09 5.05
N ARG A 199 0.81 -1.65 4.03
CA ARG A 199 0.72 -2.39 2.78
C ARG A 199 1.70 -1.83 1.77
N MET A 200 2.70 -2.64 1.42
CA MET A 200 3.68 -2.30 0.40
C MET A 200 3.21 -2.74 -0.99
N ARG A 201 3.59 -1.96 -2.00
CA ARG A 201 3.50 -2.37 -3.40
C ARG A 201 4.81 -3.07 -3.78
N ALA A 202 4.96 -4.30 -3.36
CA ALA A 202 6.14 -5.11 -3.65
C ALA A 202 5.79 -6.60 -3.57
N PHE A 203 6.58 -7.42 -4.22
CA PHE A 203 6.68 -8.84 -3.88
C PHE A 203 7.53 -8.93 -2.62
N ASP A 204 7.10 -9.71 -1.65
CA ASP A 204 7.82 -9.92 -0.37
C ASP A 204 8.02 -8.63 0.48
N GLY A 205 7.14 -7.67 0.33
CA GLY A 205 7.16 -6.40 1.05
C GLY A 205 6.40 -6.45 2.37
N GLU A 206 7.01 -7.01 3.43
CA GLU A 206 6.45 -7.00 4.77
C GLU A 206 6.98 -5.83 5.59
N VAL A 207 6.11 -4.94 6.02
CA VAL A 207 6.42 -3.84 6.93
C VAL A 207 5.46 -3.85 8.10
N HIS A 208 6.02 -3.89 9.31
CA HIS A 208 5.31 -3.71 10.57
C HIS A 208 5.34 -2.22 10.98
N TYR A 209 5.23 -1.96 12.27
CA TYR A 209 5.40 -0.61 12.83
C TYR A 209 6.80 -0.05 12.62
N GLY A 210 7.80 -0.92 12.47
CA GLY A 210 9.20 -0.58 12.27
C GLY A 210 10.14 -1.45 13.08
N THR A 211 11.34 -0.93 13.33
CA THR A 211 12.41 -1.64 14.06
C THR A 211 12.70 -0.95 15.38
N ILE A 212 12.76 -1.72 16.46
CA ILE A 212 13.34 -1.33 17.75
C ILE A 212 14.40 -2.38 18.09
N ALA A 213 15.63 -1.94 18.30
CA ALA A 213 16.74 -2.82 18.65
C ALA A 213 17.75 -2.08 19.54
N ALA A 214 18.48 -2.79 20.41
CA ALA A 214 19.38 -2.18 21.37
C ALA A 214 20.77 -2.86 21.38
N GLY A 215 21.80 -2.09 21.70
CA GLY A 215 23.17 -2.58 21.86
C GLY A 215 23.66 -3.35 20.63
N PRO A 216 24.27 -4.55 20.79
CA PRO A 216 24.76 -5.35 19.66
C PRO A 216 23.67 -5.75 18.65
N ALA A 217 22.44 -5.99 19.10
CA ALA A 217 21.33 -6.33 18.21
C ALA A 217 20.99 -5.19 17.24
N ALA A 218 21.23 -3.96 17.64
CA ALA A 218 21.03 -2.77 16.81
C ALA A 218 22.04 -2.66 15.63
N ALA A 219 23.16 -3.40 15.70
CA ALA A 219 24.17 -3.41 14.65
C ALA A 219 23.99 -4.58 13.66
N GLU A 220 22.99 -5.42 13.85
CA GLU A 220 22.73 -6.54 12.95
C GLU A 220 22.11 -6.06 11.64
N SER A 221 22.68 -6.56 10.53
CA SER A 221 22.13 -6.35 9.19
C SER A 221 21.19 -7.49 8.81
N GLY A 222 20.20 -7.20 7.99
CA GLY A 222 19.26 -8.20 7.49
C GLY A 222 19.22 -8.26 5.96
N GLY A 223 18.37 -9.14 5.44
CA GLY A 223 18.14 -9.32 4.00
C GLY A 223 17.23 -8.27 3.36
N THR A 224 17.07 -7.09 3.97
CA THR A 224 16.25 -5.99 3.46
C THR A 224 17.13 -4.81 3.05
N ASP A 225 16.57 -3.85 2.30
CA ASP A 225 17.30 -2.65 1.87
C ASP A 225 17.66 -1.69 3.02
N THR A 226 17.21 -1.97 4.24
CA THR A 226 17.59 -1.23 5.45
C THR A 226 18.90 -1.77 6.03
N PRO A 227 19.89 -0.92 6.33
CA PRO A 227 21.21 -1.37 6.79
C PRO A 227 21.19 -1.98 8.19
N LEU A 228 20.27 -1.57 9.06
CA LEU A 228 20.15 -2.01 10.44
C LEU A 228 18.72 -2.47 10.71
N VAL A 229 18.52 -3.75 10.95
CA VAL A 229 17.19 -4.34 11.05
C VAL A 229 16.92 -5.01 12.41
N GLY A 230 17.93 -5.22 13.26
CA GLY A 230 17.78 -5.97 14.51
C GLY A 230 17.72 -7.48 14.30
N LEU A 231 17.69 -8.23 15.40
CA LEU A 231 17.70 -9.70 15.37
C LEU A 231 16.32 -10.31 15.07
N GLY A 232 15.26 -9.61 15.47
CA GLY A 232 13.92 -10.18 15.46
C GLY A 232 13.71 -11.27 16.52
N PRO A 233 12.48 -11.77 16.67
CA PRO A 233 12.14 -12.79 17.65
C PRO A 233 12.68 -14.17 17.29
N ASN A 234 12.95 -14.46 16.03
CA ASN A 234 13.44 -15.77 15.55
C ASN A 234 13.81 -15.68 14.05
N PRO A 235 14.48 -16.71 13.48
CA PRO A 235 14.89 -16.68 12.07
C PRO A 235 13.75 -16.59 11.03
N TYR A 236 12.52 -16.90 11.39
CA TYR A 236 11.36 -16.70 10.50
C TYR A 236 10.98 -15.22 10.38
N VAL A 237 11.18 -14.43 11.46
CA VAL A 237 11.05 -12.98 11.49
C VAL A 237 12.40 -12.41 11.93
N ALA A 238 13.36 -12.36 11.02
CA ALA A 238 14.74 -11.94 11.29
C ALA A 238 14.91 -10.41 11.16
N LYS A 239 13.98 -9.66 11.76
CA LYS A 239 14.01 -8.20 11.82
C LYS A 239 13.18 -7.66 12.98
N GLY A 240 13.51 -6.46 13.45
CA GLY A 240 12.82 -5.82 14.57
C GLY A 240 13.30 -6.30 15.94
N ALA A 241 12.44 -6.10 16.91
CA ALA A 241 12.72 -6.37 18.31
C ALA A 241 12.90 -7.86 18.60
N SER A 242 13.84 -8.17 19.47
CA SER A 242 14.17 -9.52 19.96
C SER A 242 13.81 -9.68 21.45
N PRO A 243 13.81 -10.93 21.98
CA PRO A 243 13.68 -11.16 23.42
C PRO A 243 14.89 -10.71 24.26
N ARG A 244 15.89 -10.08 23.66
CA ARG A 244 17.09 -9.60 24.34
C ARG A 244 16.73 -8.49 25.33
N PRO A 245 17.23 -8.54 26.58
CA PRO A 245 17.07 -7.44 27.53
C PRO A 245 17.96 -6.24 27.15
N ILE A 246 17.44 -5.04 27.34
CA ILE A 246 18.13 -3.78 27.11
C ILE A 246 19.00 -3.46 28.33
N GLY A 247 20.31 -3.34 28.14
CA GLY A 247 21.27 -3.00 29.16
C GLY A 247 21.41 -1.50 29.38
N ARG A 248 21.90 -1.14 30.56
CA ARG A 248 22.20 0.26 30.90
C ARG A 248 23.32 0.82 30.01
N GLY A 249 23.09 1.99 29.45
CA GLY A 249 24.08 2.70 28.61
C GLY A 249 24.18 2.14 27.17
N GLU A 250 23.36 1.18 26.81
CA GLU A 250 23.28 0.72 25.43
C GLU A 250 22.50 1.73 24.55
N PRO A 251 22.96 1.97 23.31
CA PRO A 251 22.17 2.73 22.36
C PRO A 251 20.92 1.94 21.96
N VAL A 252 19.81 2.62 21.78
CA VAL A 252 18.56 2.04 21.26
C VAL A 252 18.26 2.70 19.91
N ILE A 253 18.20 1.88 18.87
CA ILE A 253 17.73 2.33 17.54
C ILE A 253 16.24 2.17 17.49
N VAL A 254 15.58 3.21 16.98
CA VAL A 254 14.13 3.28 16.78
C VAL A 254 13.87 3.82 15.38
N ASP A 255 13.46 2.93 14.49
CA ASP A 255 13.03 3.25 13.14
C ASP A 255 11.55 2.83 13.00
N LEU A 256 10.67 3.79 12.98
CA LEU A 256 9.22 3.56 12.99
C LEU A 256 8.57 4.20 11.77
N VAL A 257 7.48 3.59 11.33
CA VAL A 257 6.66 4.05 10.23
C VAL A 257 5.35 4.61 10.75
N GLY A 258 5.12 5.91 10.55
CA GLY A 258 3.80 6.51 10.74
C GLY A 258 2.88 6.20 9.57
N SER A 259 1.56 6.17 9.81
CA SER A 259 0.61 5.85 8.76
C SER A 259 -0.71 6.60 8.89
N SER A 260 -1.17 7.20 7.81
CA SER A 260 -2.49 7.82 7.71
C SER A 260 -3.14 7.49 6.38
N GLN A 261 -4.35 6.91 6.41
CA GLN A 261 -5.19 6.66 5.24
C GLN A 261 -4.46 5.97 4.07
N GLY A 262 -3.58 4.99 4.36
CA GLY A 262 -2.79 4.27 3.36
C GLY A 262 -1.47 4.93 2.98
N TYR A 263 -1.20 6.15 3.43
CA TYR A 263 0.09 6.84 3.25
C TYR A 263 1.00 6.62 4.44
N MET A 264 2.29 6.56 4.18
CA MET A 264 3.30 6.20 5.16
C MET A 264 4.47 7.18 5.13
N LEU A 265 5.09 7.39 6.30
CA LEU A 265 6.36 8.08 6.46
C LEU A 265 7.22 7.28 7.45
N SER A 266 8.45 6.97 7.06
CA SER A 266 9.45 6.38 7.95
C SER A 266 10.45 7.44 8.44
N LEU A 267 10.96 7.27 9.64
CA LEU A 267 12.02 8.13 10.20
C LEU A 267 13.35 8.02 9.44
N ILE A 268 13.63 6.88 8.82
CA ILE A 268 14.85 6.65 7.99
C ILE A 268 14.94 7.63 6.82
N HIS A 269 13.83 8.15 6.33
CA HIS A 269 13.77 9.00 5.13
C HIS A 269 13.71 10.50 5.48
N ILE A 270 13.94 10.85 6.74
CA ILE A 270 14.03 12.22 7.21
C ILE A 270 15.49 12.65 7.29
#